data_6ff7e77f708fbaae53b82db99dcf01c7
#
_entry.id   6ff7e77f708fbaae53b82db99dcf01c7
#
_cell.length_a   1.000
_cell.length_b   1.000
_cell.length_c   1.000
_cell.angle_alpha   90.00
_cell.angle_beta   90.00
_cell.angle_gamma   90.00
#
_symmetry.space_group_name_H-M   'P 1'
#
loop_
_entity.id
_entity.type
_entity.pdbx_description
1 polymer ?
#
loop_
_entity_poly.entity_id
_entity_poly.type
_entity_poly.pdbx_seq_one_letter_code
_entity_poly.pdbx_strand_id
1 'polypeptide(L)' 'MEDTLTDGYARALQLEGERLRVERRIGELAHRVDGPEEADELKALAGRIRDIDGDLDGLRGHLGALQKHLEAVRAAA' A
#
# COMPACT_ATOMS: atom_id res chain seq x y z
N MET A 1 4.26 20.37 -10.29
CA MET A 1 3.89 19.10 -10.95
C MET A 1 4.81 17.95 -10.59
N GLU A 2 6.11 18.16 -10.63
CA GLU A 2 7.08 17.14 -10.21
C GLU A 2 6.87 16.69 -8.77
N ASP A 3 6.56 17.65 -7.88
CA ASP A 3 6.34 17.39 -6.46
C ASP A 3 5.17 16.44 -6.22
N THR A 4 4.09 16.53 -7.01
CA THR A 4 2.92 15.66 -6.88
C THR A 4 3.26 14.20 -7.18
N LEU A 5 4.03 13.95 -8.24
CA LEU A 5 4.48 12.59 -8.58
C LEU A 5 5.44 12.06 -7.53
N THR A 6 6.38 12.88 -7.06
CA THR A 6 7.34 12.52 -6.02
C THR A 6 6.61 12.16 -4.72
N ASP A 7 5.62 12.97 -4.32
CA ASP A 7 4.81 12.71 -3.12
C ASP A 7 4.03 11.40 -3.25
N GLY A 8 3.47 11.13 -4.44
CA GLY A 8 2.75 9.89 -4.72
C GLY A 8 3.65 8.67 -4.59
N TYR A 9 4.85 8.72 -5.16
CA TYR A 9 5.82 7.62 -5.04
C TYR A 9 6.31 7.45 -3.61
N ALA A 10 6.58 8.55 -2.90
CA ALA A 10 6.98 8.49 -1.50
C ALA A 10 5.89 7.85 -0.64
N ARG A 11 4.63 8.21 -0.88
CA ARG A 11 3.48 7.61 -0.16
C ARG A 11 3.37 6.11 -0.46
N ALA A 12 3.54 5.71 -1.73
CA ALA A 12 3.51 4.31 -2.12
C ALA A 12 4.62 3.52 -1.42
N LEU A 13 5.84 4.05 -1.34
CA LEU A 13 6.95 3.43 -0.62
C LEU A 13 6.66 3.28 0.87
N GLN A 14 6.05 4.29 1.50
CA GLN A 14 5.63 4.22 2.90
C GLN A 14 4.62 3.10 3.13
N LEU A 15 3.62 3.00 2.26
CA LEU A 15 2.58 1.97 2.35
C LEU A 15 3.16 0.57 2.14
N GLU A 16 4.07 0.41 1.19
CA GLU A 16 4.77 -0.85 0.96
C GLU A 16 5.60 -1.26 2.19
N GLY A 17 6.28 -0.29 2.81
CA GLY A 17 7.03 -0.51 4.04
C GLY A 17 6.12 -0.93 5.21
N GLU A 18 4.97 -0.27 5.36
CA GLU A 18 3.96 -0.67 6.37
C GLU A 18 3.46 -2.09 6.10
N ARG A 19 3.17 -2.41 4.84
CA ARG A 19 2.69 -3.74 4.45
C ARG A 19 3.70 -4.81 4.85
N LEU A 20 4.98 -4.59 4.59
CA LEU A 20 6.04 -5.54 4.97
C LEU A 20 6.11 -5.74 6.47
N ARG A 21 5.99 -4.66 7.26
CA ARG A 21 6.00 -4.75 8.71
C ARG A 21 4.79 -5.53 9.23
N VAL A 22 3.62 -5.28 8.66
CA VAL A 22 2.39 -5.99 9.04
C VAL A 22 2.49 -7.46 8.66
N GLU A 23 2.98 -7.78 7.47
CA GLU A 23 3.20 -9.17 7.03
C GLU A 23 4.16 -9.92 7.95
N ARG A 24 5.22 -9.25 8.39
CA ARG A 24 6.19 -9.83 9.33
C ARG A 24 5.52 -10.15 10.65
N ARG A 25 4.70 -9.23 11.15
CA ARG A 25 3.97 -9.43 12.40
C ARG A 25 2.96 -10.57 12.28
N ILE A 26 2.26 -10.66 11.16
CA ILE A 26 1.34 -11.78 10.88
C ILE A 26 2.11 -13.11 10.92
N GLY A 27 3.28 -13.18 10.29
CA GLY A 27 4.13 -14.37 10.31
C GLY A 27 4.54 -14.77 11.71
N GLU A 28 4.93 -13.81 12.54
CA GLU A 28 5.28 -14.06 13.94
C GLU A 28 4.09 -14.60 14.75
N LEU A 29 2.92 -14.00 14.58
CA LEU A 29 1.70 -14.42 15.28
C LEU A 29 1.20 -15.77 14.81
N ALA A 30 1.32 -16.08 13.53
CA ALA A 30 0.89 -17.36 12.96
C ALA A 30 1.60 -18.56 13.63
N HIS A 31 2.81 -18.37 14.13
CA HIS A 31 3.55 -19.38 14.87
C HIS A 31 3.17 -19.48 16.33
N ARG A 32 2.36 -18.54 16.85
CA ARG A 32 2.04 -18.42 18.27
C ARG A 32 0.55 -18.37 18.57
N VAL A 33 -0.29 -18.79 17.63
CA VAL A 33 -1.76 -18.71 17.82
C VAL A 33 -2.19 -19.75 18.83
N ASP A 34 -2.28 -19.34 20.11
CA ASP A 34 -2.70 -20.19 21.21
C ASP A 34 -4.02 -19.75 21.83
N GLY A 35 -4.58 -18.59 21.42
CA GLY A 35 -5.77 -18.06 22.07
C GLY A 35 -6.54 -17.06 21.22
N PRO A 36 -7.72 -16.61 21.72
CA PRO A 36 -8.58 -15.69 20.99
C PRO A 36 -7.98 -14.30 20.80
N GLU A 37 -7.10 -13.86 21.70
CA GLU A 37 -6.44 -12.55 21.58
C GLU A 37 -5.53 -12.48 20.35
N GLU A 38 -4.73 -13.52 20.12
CA GLU A 38 -3.88 -13.61 18.96
C GLU A 38 -4.67 -13.74 17.66
N ALA A 39 -5.80 -14.47 17.71
CA ALA A 39 -6.70 -14.58 16.57
C ALA A 39 -7.32 -13.23 16.21
N ASP A 40 -7.72 -12.43 17.20
CA ASP A 40 -8.25 -11.09 17.00
C ASP A 40 -7.19 -10.16 16.44
N GLU A 41 -5.95 -10.24 16.92
CA GLU A 41 -4.84 -9.46 16.39
C GLU A 41 -4.56 -9.83 14.92
N LEU A 42 -4.57 -11.12 14.58
CA LEU A 42 -4.40 -11.57 13.19
C LEU A 42 -5.49 -11.01 12.28
N LYS A 43 -6.74 -11.00 12.75
CA LYS A 43 -7.86 -10.39 12.02
C LYS A 43 -7.64 -8.90 11.77
N ALA A 44 -7.21 -8.17 12.80
CA ALA A 44 -6.94 -6.74 12.71
C ALA A 44 -5.80 -6.47 11.70
N LEU A 45 -4.73 -7.27 11.76
CA LEU A 45 -3.59 -7.13 10.84
C LEU A 45 -3.98 -7.47 9.40
N ALA A 46 -4.81 -8.50 9.20
CA ALA A 46 -5.32 -8.85 7.86
C ALA A 46 -6.19 -7.72 7.30
N GLY A 47 -7.01 -7.09 8.14
CA GLY A 47 -7.77 -5.89 7.76
C GLY A 47 -6.85 -4.73 7.38
N ARG A 48 -5.76 -4.54 8.11
CA ARG A 48 -4.76 -3.51 7.81
C ARG A 48 -4.10 -3.73 6.45
N ILE A 49 -3.74 -4.98 6.13
CA ILE A 49 -3.19 -5.34 4.81
C ILE A 49 -4.19 -4.98 3.71
N ARG A 50 -5.46 -5.30 3.92
CA ARG A 50 -6.52 -5.00 2.96
C ARG A 50 -6.66 -3.50 2.71
N ASP A 51 -6.60 -2.69 3.76
CA ASP A 51 -6.64 -1.24 3.68
C ASP A 51 -5.43 -0.69 2.93
N ILE A 52 -4.24 -1.17 3.26
CA ILE A 52 -2.98 -0.77 2.60
C ILE A 52 -3.03 -1.13 1.12
N ASP A 53 -3.49 -2.33 0.77
CA ASP A 53 -3.61 -2.77 -0.63
C ASP A 53 -4.60 -1.89 -1.39
N GLY A 54 -5.73 -1.51 -0.78
CA GLY A 54 -6.69 -0.59 -1.36
C GLY A 54 -6.06 0.79 -1.63
N ASP A 55 -5.32 1.32 -0.66
CA ASP A 55 -4.63 2.60 -0.79
C ASP A 55 -3.56 2.54 -1.88
N LEU A 56 -2.79 1.45 -1.95
CA LEU A 56 -1.76 1.25 -2.98
C LEU A 56 -2.39 1.15 -4.37
N ASP A 57 -3.48 0.42 -4.52
CA ASP A 57 -4.19 0.31 -5.80
C ASP A 57 -4.72 1.68 -6.26
N GLY A 58 -5.28 2.46 -5.33
CA GLY A 58 -5.73 3.82 -5.61
C GLY A 58 -4.59 4.72 -6.07
N LEU A 59 -3.44 4.67 -5.37
CA LEU A 59 -2.26 5.45 -5.74
C LEU A 59 -1.69 5.03 -7.10
N ARG A 60 -1.57 3.75 -7.35
CA ARG A 60 -1.08 3.23 -8.64
C ARG A 60 -1.97 3.64 -9.79
N GLY A 61 -3.29 3.58 -9.58
CA GLY A 61 -4.26 4.04 -10.57
C GLY A 61 -4.12 5.53 -10.86
N HIS A 62 -3.97 6.34 -9.81
CA HIS A 62 -3.81 7.78 -9.93
C HIS A 62 -2.49 8.14 -10.65
N LEU A 63 -1.39 7.50 -10.25
CA LEU A 63 -0.08 7.71 -10.89
C LEU A 63 -0.09 7.26 -12.35
N GLY A 64 -0.73 6.14 -12.66
CA GLY A 64 -0.89 5.67 -14.03
C GLY A 64 -1.70 6.65 -14.88
N ALA A 65 -2.77 7.20 -14.35
CA ALA A 65 -3.58 8.22 -15.04
C ALA A 65 -2.77 9.49 -15.30
N LEU A 66 -1.96 9.93 -14.32
CA LEU A 66 -1.07 11.08 -14.47
C LEU A 66 -0.02 10.84 -15.56
N GLN A 67 0.59 9.66 -15.58
CA GLN A 67 1.58 9.29 -16.59
C GLN A 67 0.97 9.31 -17.99
N LYS A 68 -0.22 8.74 -18.16
CA LYS A 68 -0.94 8.74 -19.43
C LYS A 68 -1.26 10.16 -19.90
N HIS A 69 -1.68 11.02 -18.96
CA HIS A 69 -1.96 12.41 -19.27
C HIS A 69 -0.70 13.14 -19.75
N LEU A 70 0.42 12.96 -19.06
CA LEU A 70 1.70 13.55 -19.44
C LEU A 70 2.19 13.06 -20.80
N GLU A 71 2.03 11.78 -21.08
CA GLU A 71 2.37 11.19 -22.39
C GLU A 71 1.50 11.78 -23.48
N ALA A 72 0.20 11.94 -23.27
CA ALA A 72 -0.73 12.55 -24.21
C ALA A 72 -0.36 14.01 -24.51
N VAL A 73 -0.02 14.79 -23.48
CA VAL A 73 0.42 16.17 -23.63
C VAL A 73 1.72 16.24 -24.42
N ARG A 74 2.67 15.35 -24.12
CA ARG A 74 3.96 15.28 -24.81
C ARG A 74 3.78 14.88 -26.27
N ALA A 75 2.90 13.95 -26.56
CA ALA A 75 2.61 13.52 -27.93
C ALA A 75 1.89 14.60 -28.74
N ALA A 76 1.09 15.44 -28.10
CA ALA A 76 0.38 16.56 -28.74
C ALA A 76 1.28 17.76 -29.03
N ALA A 77 2.40 17.86 -28.34
CA ALA A 77 3.39 18.92 -28.54
C ALA A 77 4.30 18.60 -29.71
#